data_e2b9ea267e7013738e3f00d728062e29
#
_entry.id   e2b9ea267e7013738e3f00d728062e29
#
_cell.length_a   1.000
_cell.length_b   1.000
_cell.length_c   1.000
_cell.angle_alpha   90.00
_cell.angle_beta   90.00
_cell.angle_gamma   90.00
#
_symmetry.space_group_name_H-M   'P 1'
#
loop_
_entity.id
_entity.type
_entity.pdbx_description
1 polymer ?
#
loop_
_entity_poly.entity_id
_entity_poly.type
_entity_poly.pdbx_seq_one_letter_code
_entity_poly.pdbx_strand_id
1 'polypeptide(L)'
;PIHRPAPSYEEQQSTTEILETGIKVVDLICPYAKGGKIGLFGGAGVGKTVLIQELIYNIATEHNGYSVFTGVGERTREGNDLYGEMTESGVINKTALVYGQMNEPPGARMRVALSGLTMAEYFRDVKNQDVLLFIDNIFRFTQAGSEVSALLGRMPSAVGYQPTLALSLIHISE
;
A
#
# COMPACT_ATOMS: atom_id res chain seq x y z
N PRO A 1 -15.84 3.77 -7.69
CA PRO A 1 -15.47 2.50 -8.30
C PRO A 1 -14.00 2.19 -8.07
N ILE A 2 -13.66 0.94 -7.74
CA ILE A 2 -12.25 0.51 -7.53
C ILE A 2 -11.48 0.33 -8.85
N HIS A 3 -12.16 0.28 -9.96
CA HIS A 3 -11.58 0.23 -11.30
C HIS A 3 -11.72 1.60 -11.95
N ARG A 4 -10.61 2.29 -12.09
CA ARG A 4 -10.48 3.58 -12.76
C ARG A 4 -9.36 3.48 -13.80
N PRO A 5 -9.35 4.29 -14.85
CA PRO A 5 -8.16 4.46 -15.68
C PRO A 5 -7.04 5.08 -14.84
N ALA A 6 -5.80 4.77 -15.17
CA ALA A 6 -4.64 5.46 -14.60
C ALA A 6 -4.71 6.96 -14.93
N PRO A 7 -4.14 7.84 -14.07
CA PRO A 7 -4.10 9.27 -14.36
C PRO A 7 -3.31 9.54 -15.65
N SER A 8 -3.77 10.54 -16.40
CA SER A 8 -3.08 10.96 -17.62
C SER A 8 -1.75 11.64 -17.27
N TYR A 9 -0.83 11.69 -18.23
CA TYR A 9 0.45 12.38 -18.05
C TYR A 9 0.30 13.86 -17.64
N GLU A 10 -0.75 14.52 -18.12
CA GLU A 10 -1.05 15.91 -17.81
C GLU A 10 -1.53 16.13 -16.36
N GLU A 11 -2.10 15.10 -15.76
CA GLU A 11 -2.58 15.12 -14.37
C GLU A 11 -1.48 14.83 -13.34
N GLN A 12 -0.33 14.32 -13.81
CA GLN A 12 0.78 13.97 -12.92
C GLN A 12 1.57 15.24 -12.54
N GLN A 13 1.77 15.40 -11.24
CA GLN A 13 2.60 16.49 -10.70
C GLN A 13 3.95 15.93 -10.26
N SER A 14 5.03 16.53 -10.75
CA SER A 14 6.36 16.26 -10.21
C SER A 14 6.64 17.17 -9.03
N THR A 15 6.83 16.61 -7.85
CA THR A 15 7.25 17.38 -6.68
C THR A 15 8.70 17.07 -6.34
N THR A 16 9.43 18.10 -5.91
CA THR A 16 10.80 17.96 -5.40
C THR A 16 10.87 18.13 -3.88
N GLU A 17 9.71 18.18 -3.23
CA GLU A 17 9.62 18.36 -1.79
C GLU A 17 9.91 17.05 -1.06
N ILE A 18 10.76 17.13 -0.03
CA ILE A 18 11.11 15.98 0.81
C ILE A 18 10.02 15.78 1.86
N LEU A 19 9.62 14.53 2.06
CA LEU A 19 8.77 14.11 3.17
C LEU A 19 9.66 13.84 4.39
N GLU A 20 9.57 14.67 5.40
CA GLU A 20 10.23 14.43 6.67
C GLU A 20 9.50 13.32 7.42
N THR A 21 10.16 12.18 7.59
CA THR A 21 9.56 11.00 8.21
C THR A 21 9.76 10.96 9.72
N GLY A 22 10.71 11.73 10.26
CA GLY A 22 11.16 11.67 11.65
C GLY A 22 12.07 10.49 11.96
N ILE A 23 12.35 9.65 10.99
CA ILE A 23 13.26 8.51 11.13
C ILE A 23 14.63 8.93 10.59
N LYS A 24 15.59 9.14 11.48
CA LYS A 24 16.92 9.72 11.16
C LYS A 24 17.63 9.02 10.01
N VAL A 25 17.60 7.71 9.98
CA VAL A 25 18.26 6.92 8.92
C VAL A 25 17.59 7.16 7.56
N VAL A 26 16.28 7.27 7.52
CA VAL A 26 15.53 7.56 6.29
C VAL A 26 15.83 8.97 5.83
N ASP A 27 15.61 9.95 6.68
CA ASP A 27 15.69 11.38 6.31
C ASP A 27 17.11 11.82 5.92
N LEU A 28 18.16 11.17 6.49
CA LEU A 28 19.55 11.53 6.21
C LEU A 28 20.19 10.74 5.07
N ILE A 29 19.81 9.47 4.88
CA ILE A 29 20.51 8.58 3.94
C ILE A 29 19.68 8.30 2.68
N CYS A 30 18.36 8.14 2.82
CA CYS A 30 17.46 7.88 1.70
C CYS A 30 16.14 8.64 1.85
N PRO A 31 16.18 9.98 1.77
CA PRO A 31 14.99 10.80 2.01
C PRO A 31 13.86 10.47 1.03
N TYR A 32 12.64 10.52 1.53
CA TYR A 32 11.45 10.24 0.74
C TYR A 32 10.95 11.53 0.08
N ALA A 33 10.59 11.46 -1.19
CA ALA A 33 9.92 12.56 -1.86
C ALA A 33 8.40 12.48 -1.64
N LYS A 34 7.75 13.62 -1.39
CA LYS A 34 6.29 13.71 -1.41
C LYS A 34 5.77 13.27 -2.78
N GLY A 35 4.71 12.46 -2.79
CA GLY A 35 4.19 11.85 -4.02
C GLY A 35 5.08 10.74 -4.60
N GLY A 36 6.21 10.42 -3.95
CA GLY A 36 7.10 9.33 -4.36
C GLY A 36 6.57 7.95 -4.02
N LYS A 37 7.11 6.95 -4.70
CA LYS A 37 6.84 5.53 -4.46
C LYS A 37 8.09 4.87 -3.90
N ILE A 38 7.95 4.23 -2.75
CA ILE A 38 9.07 3.71 -1.98
C ILE A 38 8.86 2.22 -1.71
N GLY A 39 9.86 1.41 -2.03
CA GLY A 39 9.86 -0.02 -1.73
C GLY A 39 10.64 -0.32 -0.48
N LEU A 40 9.97 -0.95 0.50
CA LEU A 40 10.60 -1.48 1.71
C LEU A 40 10.82 -2.98 1.53
N PHE A 41 12.05 -3.38 1.27
CA PHE A 41 12.43 -4.77 1.02
C PHE A 41 13.10 -5.38 2.25
N GLY A 42 12.73 -6.60 2.58
CA GLY A 42 13.35 -7.34 3.68
C GLY A 42 12.63 -8.65 3.95
N GLY A 43 13.34 -9.60 4.54
CA GLY A 43 12.79 -10.87 4.99
C GLY A 43 11.85 -10.73 6.18
N ALA A 44 11.41 -11.85 6.72
CA ALA A 44 10.62 -11.88 7.94
C ALA A 44 11.44 -11.40 9.15
N GLY A 45 10.81 -10.67 10.06
CA GLY A 45 11.44 -10.26 11.33
C GLY A 45 12.50 -9.16 11.23
N VAL A 46 12.62 -8.45 10.10
CA VAL A 46 13.61 -7.37 9.93
C VAL A 46 13.08 -5.98 10.34
N GLY A 47 11.90 -5.90 10.95
CA GLY A 47 11.35 -4.65 11.48
C GLY A 47 10.54 -3.83 10.48
N LYS A 48 10.10 -4.38 9.34
CA LYS A 48 9.24 -3.65 8.39
C LYS A 48 7.97 -3.10 9.04
N THR A 49 7.28 -3.92 9.83
CA THR A 49 6.06 -3.52 10.52
C THR A 49 6.31 -2.37 11.49
N VAL A 50 7.38 -2.43 12.26
CA VAL A 50 7.77 -1.35 13.20
C VAL A 50 8.04 -0.05 12.45
N LEU A 51 8.73 -0.13 11.30
CA LEU A 51 8.98 1.04 10.46
C LEU A 51 7.69 1.65 9.90
N ILE A 52 6.76 0.80 9.46
CA ILE A 52 5.45 1.24 8.96
C ILE A 52 4.65 1.92 10.07
N GLN A 53 4.63 1.35 11.26
CA GLN A 53 3.95 1.92 12.42
C GLN A 53 4.50 3.30 12.79
N GLU A 54 5.81 3.43 12.82
CA GLU A 54 6.49 4.70 13.11
C GLU A 54 6.15 5.76 12.03
N LEU A 55 6.15 5.38 10.76
CA LEU A 55 5.74 6.27 9.69
C LEU A 55 4.29 6.72 9.82
N ILE A 56 3.37 5.81 10.13
CA ILE A 56 1.95 6.13 10.35
C ILE A 56 1.81 7.09 11.53
N TYR A 57 2.50 6.81 12.62
CA TYR A 57 2.45 7.64 13.82
C TYR A 57 2.96 9.07 13.53
N ASN A 58 4.10 9.20 12.90
CA ASN A 58 4.70 10.50 12.60
C ASN A 58 3.86 11.31 11.59
N ILE A 59 3.32 10.67 10.54
CA ILE A 59 2.42 11.35 9.61
C ILE A 59 1.13 11.81 10.29
N ALA A 60 0.57 11.01 11.18
CA ALA A 60 -0.65 11.37 11.89
C ALA A 60 -0.43 12.51 12.89
N THR A 61 0.71 12.56 13.58
CA THR A 61 0.99 13.52 14.64
C THR A 61 1.60 14.81 14.12
N GLU A 62 2.60 14.73 13.24
CA GLU A 62 3.37 15.89 12.79
C GLU A 62 2.78 16.54 11.54
N HIS A 63 2.29 15.75 10.60
CA HIS A 63 1.76 16.24 9.33
C HIS A 63 0.23 16.34 9.29
N ASN A 64 -0.45 15.91 10.34
CA ASN A 64 -1.93 15.84 10.40
C ASN A 64 -2.55 15.08 9.21
N GLY A 65 -1.77 14.19 8.60
CA GLY A 65 -2.17 13.40 7.44
C GLY A 65 -2.95 12.15 7.83
N TYR A 66 -3.55 11.53 6.81
CA TYR A 66 -4.20 10.22 6.94
C TYR A 66 -3.31 9.12 6.40
N SER A 67 -3.48 7.93 6.93
CA SER A 67 -2.80 6.74 6.44
C SER A 67 -3.82 5.69 6.02
N VAL A 68 -3.54 5.01 4.91
CA VAL A 68 -4.30 3.84 4.47
C VAL A 68 -3.33 2.66 4.42
N PHE A 69 -3.56 1.67 5.25
CA PHE A 69 -2.79 0.44 5.25
C PHE A 69 -3.58 -0.67 4.56
N THR A 70 -3.00 -1.24 3.54
CA THR A 70 -3.60 -2.32 2.76
C THR A 70 -2.82 -3.60 2.95
N GLY A 71 -3.38 -4.54 3.72
CA GLY A 71 -2.81 -5.86 3.95
C GLY A 71 -3.25 -6.85 2.85
N VAL A 72 -2.33 -7.24 1.99
CA VAL A 72 -2.58 -8.15 0.87
C VAL A 72 -2.00 -9.52 1.14
N GLY A 73 -2.82 -10.50 1.42
CA GLY A 73 -2.40 -11.87 1.64
C GLY A 73 -1.60 -12.10 2.92
N GLU A 74 -1.69 -11.17 3.87
CA GLU A 74 -1.02 -11.28 5.16
C GLU A 74 -1.75 -12.22 6.13
N ARG A 75 -1.07 -12.61 7.20
CA ARG A 75 -1.65 -13.47 8.24
C ARG A 75 -2.67 -12.69 9.06
N THR A 76 -3.79 -13.32 9.38
CA THR A 76 -4.85 -12.72 10.20
C THR A 76 -4.34 -12.20 11.54
N ARG A 77 -3.40 -12.93 12.17
CA ARG A 77 -2.78 -12.53 13.42
C ARG A 77 -2.03 -11.19 13.28
N GLU A 78 -1.19 -11.05 12.24
CA GLU A 78 -0.41 -9.83 12.01
C GLU A 78 -1.30 -8.60 11.78
N GLY A 79 -2.41 -8.78 11.07
CA GLY A 79 -3.42 -7.73 10.90
C GLY A 79 -4.10 -7.33 12.21
N ASN A 80 -4.40 -8.30 13.07
CA ASN A 80 -4.99 -8.04 14.37
C ASN A 80 -4.01 -7.36 15.35
N ASP A 81 -2.75 -7.81 15.34
CA ASP A 81 -1.69 -7.20 16.15
C ASP A 81 -1.49 -5.74 15.73
N LEU A 82 -1.44 -5.44 14.43
CA LEU A 82 -1.34 -4.07 13.90
C LEU A 82 -2.53 -3.20 14.33
N TYR A 83 -3.75 -3.73 14.27
CA TYR A 83 -4.94 -3.00 14.75
C TYR A 83 -4.84 -2.66 16.24
N GLY A 84 -4.38 -3.60 17.08
CA GLY A 84 -4.15 -3.39 18.50
C GLY A 84 -3.15 -2.27 18.76
N GLU A 85 -2.00 -2.33 18.11
CA GLU A 85 -0.92 -1.35 18.24
C GLU A 85 -1.32 0.06 17.75
N MET A 86 -2.08 0.16 16.64
CA MET A 86 -2.62 1.44 16.18
C MET A 86 -3.67 2.02 17.14
N THR A 87 -4.39 1.15 17.83
CA THR A 87 -5.38 1.56 18.85
C THR A 87 -4.67 2.06 20.11
N GLU A 88 -3.66 1.35 20.59
CA GLU A 88 -2.86 1.73 21.76
C GLU A 88 -2.09 3.04 21.55
N SER A 89 -1.54 3.23 20.36
CA SER A 89 -0.85 4.48 19.99
C SER A 89 -1.79 5.66 19.71
N GLY A 90 -3.11 5.43 19.65
CA GLY A 90 -4.12 6.46 19.45
C GLY A 90 -4.24 6.99 18.01
N VAL A 91 -3.51 6.41 17.03
CA VAL A 91 -3.53 6.86 15.63
C VAL A 91 -4.59 6.19 14.77
N ILE A 92 -5.34 5.23 15.34
CA ILE A 92 -6.39 4.51 14.60
C ILE A 92 -7.45 5.43 13.99
N ASN A 93 -7.75 6.57 14.62
CA ASN A 93 -8.72 7.54 14.12
C ASN A 93 -8.29 8.25 12.82
N LYS A 94 -7.01 8.20 12.49
CA LYS A 94 -6.41 8.76 11.26
C LYS A 94 -5.91 7.68 10.31
N THR A 95 -6.18 6.41 10.61
CA THR A 95 -5.68 5.27 9.84
C THR A 95 -6.84 4.40 9.36
N ALA A 96 -6.91 4.14 8.07
CA ALA A 96 -7.82 3.16 7.49
C ALA A 96 -7.07 1.85 7.27
N LEU A 97 -7.58 0.75 7.82
CA LEU A 97 -7.02 -0.59 7.67
C LEU A 97 -7.89 -1.40 6.70
N VAL A 98 -7.33 -1.84 5.60
CA VAL A 98 -8.02 -2.55 4.52
C VAL A 98 -7.35 -3.91 4.32
N TYR A 99 -8.01 -4.99 4.71
CA TYR A 99 -7.42 -6.31 4.71
C TYR A 99 -8.06 -7.25 3.69
N GLY A 100 -7.23 -7.89 2.87
CA GLY A 100 -7.55 -9.08 2.11
C GLY A 100 -6.54 -10.16 2.47
N GLN A 101 -6.83 -10.90 3.54
CA GLN A 101 -5.87 -11.77 4.20
C GLN A 101 -5.68 -13.10 3.45
N MET A 102 -4.70 -13.91 3.89
CA MET A 102 -4.30 -15.14 3.17
C MET A 102 -5.40 -16.21 3.10
N ASN A 103 -6.37 -16.17 4.00
CA ASN A 103 -7.54 -17.06 4.00
C ASN A 103 -8.64 -16.63 3.02
N GLU A 104 -8.54 -15.42 2.45
CA GLU A 104 -9.49 -14.93 1.48
C GLU A 104 -9.25 -15.52 0.08
N PRO A 105 -10.31 -15.64 -0.75
CA PRO A 105 -10.17 -16.07 -2.13
C PRO A 105 -9.18 -15.20 -2.93
N PRO A 106 -8.48 -15.75 -3.94
CA PRO A 106 -7.50 -15.00 -4.72
C PRO A 106 -8.10 -13.76 -5.42
N GLY A 107 -9.37 -13.81 -5.82
CA GLY A 107 -10.06 -12.64 -6.37
C GLY A 107 -10.20 -11.48 -5.39
N ALA A 108 -10.47 -11.76 -4.12
CA ALA A 108 -10.52 -10.73 -3.06
C ALA A 108 -9.13 -10.17 -2.79
N ARG A 109 -8.13 -11.04 -2.62
CA ARG A 109 -6.73 -10.63 -2.40
C ARG A 109 -6.18 -9.75 -3.55
N MET A 110 -6.58 -10.04 -4.78
CA MET A 110 -6.20 -9.26 -5.95
C MET A 110 -6.88 -7.88 -6.00
N ARG A 111 -8.01 -7.68 -5.34
CA ARG A 111 -8.78 -6.42 -5.39
C ARG A 111 -8.57 -5.52 -4.17
N VAL A 112 -8.08 -6.06 -3.07
CA VAL A 112 -7.92 -5.30 -1.82
C VAL A 112 -6.97 -4.11 -1.98
N ALA A 113 -5.89 -4.24 -2.74
CA ALA A 113 -4.96 -3.14 -3.01
C ALA A 113 -5.65 -1.98 -3.73
N LEU A 114 -6.49 -2.27 -4.73
CA LEU A 114 -7.28 -1.26 -5.45
C LEU A 114 -8.34 -0.62 -4.55
N SER A 115 -8.89 -1.37 -3.60
CA SER A 115 -9.83 -0.82 -2.62
C SER A 115 -9.13 0.19 -1.69
N GLY A 116 -7.95 -0.15 -1.19
CA GLY A 116 -7.13 0.79 -0.40
C GLY A 116 -6.71 2.02 -1.18
N LEU A 117 -6.29 1.84 -2.43
CA LEU A 117 -5.95 2.95 -3.32
C LEU A 117 -7.14 3.90 -3.51
N THR A 118 -8.34 3.36 -3.77
CA THR A 118 -9.56 4.17 -3.93
C THR A 118 -9.90 4.98 -2.67
N MET A 119 -9.65 4.41 -1.49
CA MET A 119 -9.82 5.15 -0.23
C MET A 119 -8.79 6.27 -0.09
N ALA A 120 -7.53 6.01 -0.43
CA ALA A 120 -6.47 7.01 -0.41
C ALA A 120 -6.78 8.17 -1.39
N GLU A 121 -7.21 7.85 -2.61
CA GLU A 121 -7.64 8.85 -3.60
C GLU A 121 -8.82 9.70 -3.08
N TYR A 122 -9.77 9.09 -2.39
CA TYR A 122 -10.89 9.85 -1.81
C TYR A 122 -10.41 10.88 -0.77
N PHE A 123 -9.49 10.49 0.12
CA PHE A 123 -8.93 11.42 1.10
C PHE A 123 -8.10 12.53 0.43
N ARG A 124 -7.33 12.19 -0.60
CA ARG A 124 -6.57 13.17 -1.36
C ARG A 124 -7.46 14.14 -2.13
N ASP A 125 -8.39 13.63 -2.95
CA ASP A 125 -9.13 14.42 -3.95
C ASP A 125 -10.34 15.13 -3.36
N VAL A 126 -11.06 14.48 -2.43
CA VAL A 126 -12.31 15.02 -1.85
C VAL A 126 -12.07 15.74 -0.53
N LYS A 127 -11.17 15.20 0.29
CA LYS A 127 -10.84 15.78 1.61
C LYS A 127 -9.65 16.73 1.56
N ASN A 128 -8.92 16.75 0.45
CA ASN A 128 -7.71 17.57 0.25
C ASN A 128 -6.69 17.38 1.38
N GLN A 129 -6.44 16.12 1.72
CA GLN A 129 -5.54 15.73 2.80
C GLN A 129 -4.33 14.97 2.23
N ASP A 130 -3.18 15.15 2.84
CA ASP A 130 -2.03 14.30 2.58
C ASP A 130 -2.31 12.88 3.06
N VAL A 131 -2.06 11.91 2.20
CA VAL A 131 -2.35 10.49 2.47
C VAL A 131 -1.12 9.65 2.22
N LEU A 132 -0.79 8.81 3.19
CA LEU A 132 0.24 7.79 3.06
C LEU A 132 -0.43 6.44 2.83
N LEU A 133 -0.20 5.85 1.65
CA LEU A 133 -0.71 4.52 1.30
C LEU A 133 0.37 3.46 1.47
N PHE A 134 0.06 2.44 2.27
CA PHE A 134 0.89 1.25 2.43
C PHE A 134 0.23 0.05 1.75
N ILE A 135 1.01 -0.75 1.05
CA ILE A 135 0.60 -2.03 0.48
C ILE A 135 1.56 -3.10 0.97
N ASP A 136 1.13 -3.91 1.90
CA ASP A 136 1.90 -5.00 2.47
C ASP A 136 1.22 -6.35 2.16
N ASN A 137 1.70 -7.13 1.19
CA ASN A 137 2.80 -6.73 0.34
C ASN A 137 2.42 -6.87 -1.15
N ILE A 138 3.06 -6.10 -1.99
CA ILE A 138 2.78 -6.07 -3.42
C ILE A 138 3.06 -7.43 -4.11
N PHE A 139 3.97 -8.24 -3.57
CA PHE A 139 4.23 -9.59 -4.10
C PHE A 139 2.99 -10.50 -3.97
N ARG A 140 2.27 -10.40 -2.85
CA ARG A 140 1.03 -11.18 -2.64
C ARG A 140 -0.10 -10.75 -3.58
N PHE A 141 -0.16 -9.48 -3.92
CA PHE A 141 -1.05 -8.97 -4.97
C PHE A 141 -0.75 -9.64 -6.32
N THR A 142 0.53 -9.66 -6.71
CA THR A 142 1.00 -10.31 -7.94
C THR A 142 0.71 -11.82 -7.92
N GLN A 143 0.95 -12.49 -6.82
CA GLN A 143 0.67 -13.92 -6.63
C GLN A 143 -0.82 -14.23 -6.80
N ALA A 144 -1.70 -13.45 -6.17
CA ALA A 144 -3.15 -13.61 -6.29
C ALA A 144 -3.62 -13.45 -7.75
N GLY A 145 -3.05 -12.50 -8.48
CA GLY A 145 -3.32 -12.33 -9.91
C GLY A 145 -2.89 -13.54 -10.75
N SER A 146 -1.76 -14.15 -10.42
CA SER A 146 -1.29 -15.39 -11.07
C SER A 146 -2.20 -16.57 -10.77
N GLU A 147 -2.67 -16.72 -9.52
CA GLU A 147 -3.64 -17.74 -9.14
C GLU A 147 -4.95 -17.61 -9.92
N VAL A 148 -5.49 -16.40 -10.05
CA VAL A 148 -6.71 -16.15 -10.85
C VAL A 148 -6.48 -16.48 -12.33
N SER A 149 -5.35 -16.09 -12.89
CA SER A 149 -5.01 -16.40 -14.29
C SER A 149 -4.91 -17.90 -14.54
N ALA A 150 -4.33 -18.64 -13.62
CA ALA A 150 -4.24 -20.10 -13.70
C ALA A 150 -5.63 -20.77 -13.63
N LEU A 151 -6.51 -20.29 -12.73
CA LEU A 151 -7.90 -20.78 -12.65
C LEU A 151 -8.69 -20.51 -13.95
N LEU A 152 -8.37 -19.44 -14.67
CA LEU A 152 -8.96 -19.11 -15.97
C LEU A 152 -8.30 -19.84 -17.14
N GLY A 153 -7.36 -20.74 -16.89
CA GLY A 153 -6.65 -21.51 -17.91
C GLY A 153 -5.72 -20.67 -18.79
N ARG A 154 -5.32 -19.49 -18.35
CA ARG A 154 -4.38 -18.63 -19.08
C ARG A 154 -2.94 -19.11 -18.87
N MET A 155 -2.19 -19.20 -19.96
CA MET A 155 -0.77 -19.54 -19.86
C MET A 155 -0.01 -18.43 -19.12
N PRO A 156 0.83 -18.79 -18.13
CA PRO A 156 1.69 -17.81 -17.46
C PRO A 156 2.74 -17.23 -18.44
N SER A 157 3.28 -16.07 -18.08
CA SER A 157 4.45 -15.52 -18.77
C SER A 157 5.68 -16.42 -18.59
N ALA A 158 6.75 -16.16 -19.34
CA ALA A 158 7.99 -16.93 -19.27
C ALA A 158 8.61 -17.00 -17.86
N VAL A 159 8.30 -16.04 -16.99
CA VAL A 159 8.74 -15.99 -15.58
C VAL A 159 7.67 -16.45 -14.57
N GLY A 160 6.58 -17.04 -15.05
CA GLY A 160 5.53 -17.62 -14.21
C GLY A 160 4.48 -16.65 -13.67
N TYR A 161 4.53 -15.37 -14.04
CA TYR A 161 3.52 -14.39 -13.66
C TYR A 161 2.34 -14.33 -14.62
N GLN A 162 1.26 -13.67 -14.21
CA GLN A 162 0.11 -13.43 -15.09
C GLN A 162 0.53 -12.60 -16.31
N PRO A 163 -0.02 -12.88 -17.53
CA PRO A 163 0.37 -12.17 -18.75
C PRO A 163 -0.01 -10.68 -18.74
N THR A 164 -0.94 -10.27 -17.88
CA THR A 164 -1.43 -8.89 -17.72
C THR A 164 -0.86 -8.18 -16.49
N LEU A 165 0.29 -8.62 -15.96
CA LEU A 165 0.86 -8.08 -14.73
C LEU A 165 1.10 -6.57 -14.83
N ALA A 166 1.65 -6.09 -15.92
CA ALA A 166 1.90 -4.67 -16.12
C ALA A 166 0.61 -3.84 -16.03
N LEU A 167 -0.46 -4.30 -16.68
CA LEU A 167 -1.77 -3.64 -16.64
C LEU A 167 -2.39 -3.67 -15.23
N SER A 168 -2.11 -4.71 -14.44
CA SER A 168 -2.61 -4.82 -13.07
C SER A 168 -1.88 -3.89 -12.11
N LEU A 169 -0.62 -3.57 -12.36
CA LEU A 169 0.21 -2.73 -11.51
C LEU A 169 0.16 -1.24 -11.86
N ILE A 170 -0.21 -0.89 -13.09
CA ILE A 170 -0.17 0.51 -13.57
C ILE A 170 -0.99 1.45 -12.69
N HIS A 171 -2.16 1.04 -12.22
CA HIS A 171 -3.01 1.84 -11.33
C HIS A 171 -2.42 2.11 -9.95
N ILE A 172 -1.51 1.25 -9.51
CA ILE A 172 -0.89 1.36 -8.19
C ILE A 172 0.43 2.13 -8.29
N SER A 173 1.06 2.09 -9.47
CA SER A 173 2.38 2.68 -9.70
C SER A 173 2.33 4.11 -10.26
N GLU A 174 1.21 4.57 -10.71
CA GLU A 174 0.96 5.93 -11.20
C GLU A 174 -0.09 6.65 -10.37
#